data_a6ddf15f26944d324df354405a3de310
#
_entry.id   a6ddf15f26944d324df354405a3de310
#
_cell.length_a   1.000
_cell.length_b   1.000
_cell.length_c   1.000
_cell.angle_alpha   90.00
_cell.angle_beta   90.00
_cell.angle_gamma   90.00
#
_symmetry.space_group_name_H-M   'P 1'
#
loop_
_entity.id
_entity.type
_entity.pdbx_description
1 polymer ?
#
loop_
_entity_poly.entity_id
_entity_poly.type
_entity_poly.pdbx_seq_one_letter_code
_entity_poly.pdbx_strand_id
1 'polypeptide(L)'
;MTSLAVGVDLVEIGRVHRLLQRHRDRFRSRVFTPAELRLCGDRAHLLAARFAAKEATMKALGTGARGVAWREIEVLPNRRGKPLLFLYGRAKERAQSLGLTGLDLSLSHSRDFAMATVVALQEEPPDDPQAERGWLMERLDAIR
;
A
#
# COMPACT_ATOMS: atom_id res chain seq x y z
N MET A 1 -9.69 22.19 5.29
CA MET A 1 -8.77 21.88 6.39
C MET A 1 -7.87 20.74 5.98
N THR A 2 -6.58 20.90 6.14
CA THR A 2 -5.60 19.89 5.74
C THR A 2 -5.45 18.82 6.81
N SER A 3 -5.53 17.58 6.42
CA SER A 3 -5.28 16.43 7.29
C SER A 3 -4.24 15.51 6.66
N LEU A 4 -3.92 14.43 7.34
CA LEU A 4 -2.95 13.45 6.86
C LEU A 4 -3.63 12.10 6.67
N ALA A 5 -3.28 11.43 5.58
CA ALA A 5 -3.56 10.01 5.40
C ALA A 5 -2.24 9.25 5.58
N VAL A 6 -2.28 8.16 6.31
CA VAL A 6 -1.09 7.39 6.63
C VAL A 6 -1.36 5.90 6.52
N GLY A 7 -0.36 5.17 6.10
CA GLY A 7 -0.38 3.71 6.08
C GLY A 7 0.99 3.17 6.46
N VAL A 8 1.00 2.05 7.14
CA VAL A 8 2.21 1.31 7.48
C VAL A 8 1.96 -0.17 7.33
N ASP A 9 2.94 -0.89 6.87
CA ASP A 9 2.87 -2.35 6.79
C ASP A 9 4.23 -2.98 7.06
N LEU A 10 4.19 -4.19 7.61
CA LEU A 10 5.36 -4.99 7.95
C LEU A 10 5.17 -6.38 7.35
N VAL A 11 6.15 -6.85 6.59
CA VAL A 11 6.09 -8.13 5.89
C VAL A 11 7.32 -8.96 6.24
N GLU A 12 7.11 -10.23 6.59
CA GLU A 12 8.20 -11.18 6.73
C GLU A 12 8.80 -11.51 5.35
N ILE A 13 10.10 -11.28 5.21
CA ILE A 13 10.82 -11.57 3.96
C ILE A 13 10.75 -13.07 3.63
N GLY A 14 10.81 -13.92 4.64
CA GLY A 14 10.67 -15.36 4.48
C GLY A 14 9.32 -15.78 3.88
N ARG A 15 8.24 -15.06 4.19
CA ARG A 15 6.93 -15.31 3.57
C ARG A 15 6.96 -15.06 2.06
N VAL A 16 7.57 -13.96 1.65
CA VAL A 16 7.72 -13.63 0.22
C VAL A 16 8.60 -14.66 -0.47
N HIS A 17 9.68 -15.07 0.18
CA HIS A 17 10.56 -16.13 -0.34
C HIS A 17 9.78 -17.44 -0.58
N ARG A 18 8.92 -17.84 0.35
CA ARG A 18 8.06 -19.04 0.19
C ARG A 18 7.06 -18.88 -0.94
N LEU A 19 6.47 -17.69 -1.11
CA LEU A 19 5.56 -17.42 -2.23
C LEU A 19 6.28 -17.51 -3.59
N LEU A 20 7.51 -17.03 -3.67
CA LEU A 20 8.35 -17.17 -4.86
C LEU A 20 8.68 -18.64 -5.17
N GLN A 21 8.89 -19.46 -4.14
CA GLN A 21 9.16 -20.88 -4.33
C GLN A 21 7.94 -21.68 -4.77
N ARG A 22 6.76 -21.38 -4.22
CA ARG A 22 5.54 -22.18 -4.43
C ARG A 22 4.67 -21.68 -5.58
N HIS A 23 4.63 -20.37 -5.79
CA HIS A 23 3.68 -19.71 -6.71
C HIS A 23 4.36 -18.58 -7.49
N ARG A 24 5.60 -18.81 -7.93
CA ARG A 24 6.46 -17.78 -8.51
C ARG A 24 5.77 -16.89 -9.54
N ASP A 25 5.33 -17.47 -10.65
CA ASP A 25 4.80 -16.72 -11.77
C ASP A 25 3.48 -16.04 -11.43
N ARG A 26 2.61 -16.75 -10.73
CA ARG A 26 1.32 -16.24 -10.30
C ARG A 26 1.47 -15.09 -9.31
N PHE A 27 2.34 -15.23 -8.31
CA PHE A 27 2.62 -14.20 -7.32
C PHE A 27 3.24 -12.96 -7.98
N ARG A 28 4.27 -13.15 -8.78
CA ARG A 28 4.98 -12.06 -9.45
C ARG A 28 4.06 -11.28 -10.38
N SER A 29 3.34 -11.96 -11.27
CA SER A 29 2.50 -11.30 -12.26
C SER A 29 1.26 -10.64 -11.67
N ARG A 30 0.75 -11.15 -10.56
CA ARG A 30 -0.46 -10.59 -9.91
C ARG A 30 -0.15 -9.37 -9.05
N VAL A 31 0.98 -9.36 -8.37
CA VAL A 31 1.29 -8.36 -7.36
C VAL A 31 2.16 -7.22 -7.89
N PHE A 32 3.11 -7.51 -8.78
CA PHE A 32 4.12 -6.56 -9.19
C PHE A 32 3.96 -6.14 -10.65
N THR A 33 4.31 -4.87 -10.90
CA THR A 33 4.35 -4.36 -12.28
C THR A 33 5.58 -4.92 -13.02
N PRO A 34 5.56 -4.93 -14.36
CA PRO A 34 6.73 -5.34 -15.13
C PRO A 34 8.00 -4.56 -14.78
N ALA A 35 7.89 -3.27 -14.52
CA ALA A 35 9.04 -2.44 -14.13
C ALA A 35 9.60 -2.85 -12.76
N GLU A 36 8.73 -3.13 -11.78
CA GLU A 36 9.16 -3.62 -10.48
C GLU A 36 9.87 -4.98 -10.59
N LEU A 37 9.36 -5.88 -11.43
CA LEU A 37 9.97 -7.19 -11.64
C LEU A 37 11.33 -7.09 -12.33
N ARG A 38 11.48 -6.17 -13.28
CA ARG A 38 12.77 -5.93 -13.92
C ARG A 38 13.80 -5.39 -12.94
N LEU A 39 13.38 -4.52 -12.05
CA LEU A 39 14.24 -3.94 -11.03
C LEU A 39 14.63 -4.95 -9.94
N CYS A 40 13.67 -5.69 -9.43
CA CYS A 40 13.86 -6.54 -8.25
C CYS A 40 14.35 -7.96 -8.59
N GLY A 41 14.02 -8.47 -9.77
CA GLY A 41 14.26 -9.87 -10.10
C GLY A 41 13.57 -10.79 -9.09
N ASP A 42 14.31 -11.76 -8.56
CA ASP A 42 13.83 -12.69 -7.53
C ASP A 42 14.37 -12.35 -6.13
N ARG A 43 14.84 -11.13 -5.94
CA ARG A 43 15.36 -10.71 -4.64
C ARG A 43 14.22 -10.48 -3.67
N ALA A 44 14.01 -11.45 -2.78
CA ALA A 44 12.86 -11.49 -1.87
C ALA A 44 12.74 -10.23 -1.00
N HIS A 45 13.85 -9.68 -0.51
CA HIS A 45 13.84 -8.49 0.33
C HIS A 45 13.34 -7.24 -0.42
N LEU A 46 13.68 -7.10 -1.71
CA LEU A 46 13.20 -5.99 -2.53
C LEU A 46 11.72 -6.11 -2.88
N LEU A 47 11.28 -7.33 -3.19
CA LEU A 47 9.88 -7.63 -3.46
C LEU A 47 9.04 -7.48 -2.19
N ALA A 48 9.55 -7.92 -1.04
CA ALA A 48 8.85 -7.76 0.24
C ALA A 48 8.66 -6.29 0.62
N ALA A 49 9.65 -5.43 0.39
CA ALA A 49 9.53 -4.01 0.64
C ALA A 49 8.44 -3.38 -0.23
N ARG A 50 8.35 -3.77 -1.49
CA ARG A 50 7.30 -3.29 -2.40
C ARG A 50 5.93 -3.85 -2.06
N PHE A 51 5.87 -5.10 -1.66
CA PHE A 51 4.63 -5.70 -1.16
C PHE A 51 4.11 -4.92 0.07
N ALA A 52 4.98 -4.63 1.03
CA ALA A 52 4.64 -3.81 2.19
C ALA A 52 4.18 -2.41 1.78
N ALA A 53 4.85 -1.78 0.81
CA ALA A 53 4.48 -0.46 0.31
C ALA A 53 3.09 -0.44 -0.33
N LYS A 54 2.72 -1.47 -1.07
CA LYS A 54 1.40 -1.60 -1.68
C LYS A 54 0.32 -1.74 -0.60
N GLU A 55 0.54 -2.58 0.40
CA GLU A 55 -0.40 -2.71 1.52
C GLU A 55 -0.50 -1.42 2.35
N ALA A 56 0.61 -0.76 2.62
CA ALA A 56 0.62 0.52 3.31
C ALA A 56 -0.17 1.59 2.53
N THR A 57 -0.03 1.60 1.21
CA THR A 57 -0.79 2.50 0.33
C THR A 57 -2.29 2.21 0.41
N MET A 58 -2.69 0.94 0.39
CA MET A 58 -4.09 0.56 0.52
C MET A 58 -4.67 1.01 1.86
N LYS A 59 -3.89 0.97 2.93
CA LYS A 59 -4.29 1.49 4.25
C LYS A 59 -4.47 3.02 4.22
N ALA A 60 -3.56 3.74 3.58
CA ALA A 60 -3.69 5.19 3.42
C ALA A 60 -4.91 5.56 2.56
N LEU A 61 -5.23 4.76 1.55
CA LEU A 61 -6.42 4.93 0.71
C LEU A 61 -7.72 4.51 1.43
N GLY A 62 -7.63 3.80 2.54
CA GLY A 62 -8.78 3.29 3.28
C GLY A 62 -9.54 2.18 2.58
N THR A 63 -8.95 1.52 1.59
CA THR A 63 -9.61 0.47 0.81
C THR A 63 -9.27 -0.95 1.27
N GLY A 64 -8.12 -1.11 1.93
CA GLY A 64 -7.54 -2.44 2.08
C GLY A 64 -7.30 -3.06 0.69
N ALA A 65 -7.38 -4.37 0.60
CA ALA A 65 -7.20 -5.09 -0.67
C ALA A 65 -8.43 -5.06 -1.59
N ARG A 66 -9.52 -4.44 -1.15
CA ARG A 66 -10.76 -4.37 -1.93
C ARG A 66 -10.80 -3.07 -2.75
N GLY A 67 -11.20 -3.18 -4.00
CA GLY A 67 -11.41 -2.03 -4.88
C GLY A 67 -10.17 -1.49 -5.56
N VAL A 68 -8.98 -1.97 -5.22
CA VAL A 68 -7.74 -1.65 -5.93
C VAL A 68 -6.94 -2.92 -6.21
N ALA A 69 -6.27 -2.96 -7.34
CA ALA A 69 -5.40 -4.08 -7.70
C ALA A 69 -3.96 -3.77 -7.28
N TRP A 70 -3.20 -4.80 -6.95
CA TRP A 70 -1.80 -4.69 -6.55
C TRP A 70 -0.95 -3.92 -7.57
N ARG A 71 -1.17 -4.17 -8.86
CA ARG A 71 -0.40 -3.55 -9.95
C ARG A 71 -0.81 -2.10 -10.24
N GLU A 72 -1.87 -1.63 -9.61
CA GLU A 72 -2.26 -0.22 -9.68
C GLU A 72 -1.42 0.67 -8.76
N ILE A 73 -0.58 0.05 -7.95
CA ILE A 73 0.38 0.71 -7.05
C ILE A 73 1.78 0.25 -7.46
N GLU A 74 2.65 1.20 -7.75
CA GLU A 74 4.00 0.88 -8.21
C GLU A 74 5.03 1.68 -7.44
N VAL A 75 6.13 1.05 -7.07
CA VAL A 75 7.21 1.68 -6.32
C VAL A 75 8.52 1.49 -7.08
N LEU A 76 9.06 2.58 -7.57
CA LEU A 76 10.32 2.62 -8.32
C LEU A 76 11.23 3.69 -7.73
N PRO A 77 12.56 3.48 -7.73
CA PRO A 77 13.49 4.47 -7.20
C PRO A 77 13.71 5.62 -8.19
N ASN A 78 14.02 6.79 -7.65
CA ASN A 78 14.59 7.86 -8.45
C ASN A 78 16.09 7.62 -8.69
N ARG A 79 16.77 8.57 -9.32
CA ARG A 79 18.19 8.44 -9.64
C ARG A 79 19.10 8.25 -8.41
N ARG A 80 18.67 8.73 -7.24
CA ARG A 80 19.42 8.65 -5.98
C ARG A 80 18.99 7.47 -5.10
N GLY A 81 18.06 6.65 -5.59
CA GLY A 81 17.55 5.50 -4.87
C GLY A 81 16.37 5.79 -3.94
N LYS A 82 15.85 7.03 -3.90
CA LYS A 82 14.66 7.33 -3.13
C LYS A 82 13.45 6.66 -3.79
N PRO A 83 12.65 5.89 -3.05
CA PRO A 83 11.46 5.28 -3.61
C PRO A 83 10.42 6.35 -3.97
N LEU A 84 9.81 6.16 -5.14
CA LEU A 84 8.72 6.98 -5.64
C LEU A 84 7.48 6.11 -5.76
N LEU A 85 6.33 6.68 -5.43
CA LEU A 85 5.04 5.99 -5.47
C LEU A 85 4.24 6.47 -6.69
N PHE A 86 3.80 5.51 -7.50
CA PHE A 86 2.96 5.76 -8.66
C PHE A 86 1.63 5.04 -8.49
N LEU A 87 0.53 5.74 -8.77
CA LEU A 87 -0.81 5.19 -8.71
C LEU A 87 -1.45 5.19 -10.09
N TYR A 88 -2.16 4.12 -10.40
CA TYR A 88 -2.84 3.92 -11.67
C TYR A 88 -4.27 3.45 -11.42
N GLY A 89 -5.13 3.58 -12.44
CA GLY A 89 -6.47 3.03 -12.43
C GLY A 89 -7.30 3.40 -11.20
N ARG A 90 -7.89 2.42 -10.57
CA ARG A 90 -8.78 2.61 -9.40
C ARG A 90 -8.05 3.19 -8.18
N ALA A 91 -6.78 2.85 -8.00
CA ALA A 91 -5.98 3.41 -6.91
C ALA A 91 -5.80 4.93 -7.09
N LYS A 92 -5.52 5.35 -8.32
CA LYS A 92 -5.41 6.77 -8.66
C LYS A 92 -6.74 7.49 -8.49
N GLU A 93 -7.84 6.91 -8.96
CA GLU A 93 -9.18 7.46 -8.81
C GLU A 93 -9.56 7.62 -7.35
N ARG A 94 -9.26 6.61 -6.53
CA ARG A 94 -9.53 6.66 -5.08
C ARG A 94 -8.75 7.78 -4.41
N ALA A 95 -7.46 7.91 -4.72
CA ALA A 95 -6.63 8.99 -4.18
C ALA A 95 -7.19 10.37 -4.55
N GLN A 96 -7.63 10.53 -5.79
CA GLN A 96 -8.26 11.77 -6.25
C GLN A 96 -9.57 12.05 -5.53
N SER A 97 -10.42 11.04 -5.35
CA SER A 97 -11.70 11.20 -4.65
C SER A 97 -11.53 11.58 -3.17
N LEU A 98 -10.43 11.15 -2.56
CA LEU A 98 -10.08 11.51 -1.18
C LEU A 98 -9.37 12.87 -1.08
N GLY A 99 -9.03 13.50 -2.20
CA GLY A 99 -8.24 14.73 -2.20
C GLY A 99 -6.82 14.54 -1.72
N LEU A 100 -6.24 13.36 -1.94
CA LEU A 100 -4.86 13.10 -1.54
C LEU A 100 -3.87 13.80 -2.45
N THR A 101 -2.94 14.51 -1.84
CA THR A 101 -1.84 15.21 -2.51
C THR A 101 -0.54 14.93 -1.79
N GLY A 102 0.59 15.16 -2.44
CA GLY A 102 1.88 15.02 -1.79
C GLY A 102 2.18 13.63 -1.24
N LEU A 103 1.69 12.58 -1.91
CA LEU A 103 1.98 11.20 -1.51
C LEU A 103 3.48 10.93 -1.51
N ASP A 104 3.97 10.37 -0.41
CA ASP A 104 5.36 9.97 -0.26
C ASP A 104 5.45 8.69 0.57
N LEU A 105 6.59 8.03 0.51
CA LEU A 105 6.80 6.79 1.24
C LEU A 105 8.25 6.64 1.67
N SER A 106 8.43 5.79 2.67
CA SER A 106 9.74 5.33 3.10
C SER A 106 9.73 3.81 3.24
N LEU A 107 10.83 3.19 2.85
CA LEU A 107 11.02 1.75 2.96
C LEU A 107 12.18 1.47 3.90
N SER A 108 12.06 0.40 4.68
CA SER A 108 13.13 -0.08 5.54
C SER A 108 13.09 -1.60 5.57
N HIS A 109 14.23 -2.22 5.81
CA HIS A 109 14.28 -3.65 6.02
C HIS A 109 15.37 -4.04 6.99
N SER A 110 15.11 -5.12 7.69
CA SER A 110 16.08 -5.85 8.50
C SER A 110 16.37 -7.18 7.82
N ARG A 111 17.01 -8.08 8.55
CA ARG A 111 17.25 -9.43 8.05
C ARG A 111 15.96 -10.18 7.74
N ASP A 112 14.94 -10.06 8.59
CA ASP A 112 13.74 -10.89 8.54
C ASP A 112 12.48 -10.14 8.09
N PHE A 113 12.47 -8.81 8.16
CA PHE A 113 11.28 -8.00 7.88
C PHE A 113 11.57 -6.87 6.91
N ALA A 114 10.59 -6.58 6.08
CA ALA A 114 10.52 -5.36 5.30
C ALA A 114 9.34 -4.52 5.79
N MET A 115 9.51 -3.21 5.80
CA MET A 115 8.50 -2.27 6.28
C MET A 115 8.35 -1.13 5.29
N ALA A 116 7.14 -0.61 5.17
CA ALA A 116 6.85 0.58 4.40
C ALA A 116 5.94 1.51 5.19
N THR A 117 6.19 2.80 5.06
CA THR A 117 5.31 3.85 5.56
C THR A 117 4.94 4.75 4.40
N VAL A 118 3.63 5.05 4.28
CA VAL A 118 3.09 5.93 3.26
C VAL A 118 2.40 7.08 3.96
N VAL A 119 2.63 8.30 3.49
CA VAL A 119 1.97 9.50 4.01
C VAL A 119 1.47 10.34 2.83
N ALA A 120 0.32 10.99 3.03
CA ALA A 120 -0.24 11.92 2.05
C ALA A 120 -0.88 13.09 2.78
N LEU A 121 -0.89 14.23 2.12
CA LEU A 121 -1.74 15.34 2.53
C LEU A 121 -3.14 15.08 2.00
N GLN A 122 -4.15 15.37 2.81
CA GLN A 122 -5.55 15.23 2.45
C GLN A 122 -6.24 16.56 2.71
N GLU A 123 -6.76 17.19 1.66
CA GLU A 123 -7.35 18.52 1.79
C GLU A 123 -8.69 18.51 2.49
N GLU A 124 -9.50 17.48 2.23
CA GLU A 124 -10.78 17.28 2.89
C GLU A 124 -10.85 15.85 3.43
N PRO A 125 -11.06 15.66 4.74
CA PRO A 125 -11.29 14.32 5.25
C PRO A 125 -12.59 13.78 4.66
N PRO A 126 -12.62 12.56 4.14
CA PRO A 126 -13.81 12.01 3.49
C PRO A 126 -14.92 11.71 4.49
N ASP A 127 -14.57 11.49 5.73
CA ASP A 127 -15.49 11.00 6.74
C ASP A 127 -15.37 11.81 8.03
N ASP A 128 -16.53 12.08 8.63
CA ASP A 128 -16.58 12.61 9.99
C ASP A 128 -16.38 11.43 10.96
N PRO A 129 -15.28 11.40 11.72
CA PRO A 129 -15.02 10.27 12.62
C PRO A 129 -16.15 10.04 13.64
N GLN A 130 -16.85 11.07 14.05
CA GLN A 130 -17.97 10.91 14.99
C GLN A 130 -19.19 10.27 14.32
N ALA A 131 -19.49 10.64 13.09
CA ALA A 131 -20.56 10.02 12.31
C ALA A 131 -20.25 8.54 12.04
N GLU A 132 -19.02 8.23 11.66
CA GLU A 132 -18.58 6.85 11.43
C GLU A 132 -18.66 6.01 12.72
N ARG A 133 -18.24 6.60 13.84
CA ARG A 133 -18.37 5.93 15.13
C ARG A 133 -19.83 5.65 15.47
N GLY A 134 -20.72 6.63 15.26
CA GLY A 134 -22.15 6.48 15.52
C GLY A 134 -22.75 5.32 14.70
N TRP A 135 -22.47 5.31 13.40
CA TRP A 135 -22.90 4.22 12.50
C TRP A 135 -22.42 2.86 12.99
N LEU A 136 -21.14 2.75 13.40
CA LEU A 136 -20.61 1.47 13.90
C LEU A 136 -21.28 1.05 15.19
N MET A 137 -21.51 1.94 16.14
CA MET A 137 -22.14 1.62 17.41
C MET A 137 -23.56 1.07 17.20
N GLU A 138 -24.34 1.68 16.31
CA GLU A 138 -25.67 1.16 15.95
C GLU A 138 -25.61 -0.27 15.44
N ARG A 139 -24.63 -0.58 14.59
CA ARG A 139 -24.46 -1.93 14.02
C ARG A 139 -24.01 -2.94 15.08
N LEU A 140 -23.12 -2.53 15.99
CA LEU A 140 -22.69 -3.41 17.09
C LEU A 140 -23.86 -3.73 18.05
N ASP A 141 -24.72 -2.76 18.31
CA ASP A 141 -25.90 -2.97 19.15
C ASP A 141 -26.91 -3.91 18.49
N ALA A 142 -26.99 -3.91 17.18
CA ALA A 142 -27.89 -4.79 16.41
C ALA A 142 -27.43 -6.26 16.37
N ILE A 143 -26.17 -6.56 16.74
CA ILE A 143 -25.61 -7.92 16.70
C ILE A 143 -25.92 -8.73 17.97
N ARG A 144 -26.49 -8.12 19.01
CA ARG A 144 -26.83 -8.79 20.28
C ARG A 144 -27.77 -9.96 20.10
#